data_ae05954f8da25e0ac9eb3341cafd8f6f
#
_entry.id   ae05954f8da25e0ac9eb3341cafd8f6f
#
_cell.length_a   1.000
_cell.length_b   1.000
_cell.length_c   1.000
_cell.angle_alpha   90.00
_cell.angle_beta   90.00
_cell.angle_gamma   90.00
#
_symmetry.space_group_name_H-M   'P 1'
#
loop_
_entity.id
_entity.type
_entity.pdbx_description
1 polymer ?
#
loop_
_entity_poly.entity_id
_entity_poly.type
_entity_poly.pdbx_seq_one_letter_code
_entity_poly.pdbx_strand_id
1 'polypeptide(L)'
;YQEYNGVFIKHWKEKTGKNIAITQSHGGSGKQARAVIDGLDADVVTLALAYDIDTVAKDTGFIEKEWQSNLPNNSSPYTSTILFLVRKGNPKGIKDWEDLVKSGVSVITPNPKTSGGARWNYLAAWGYGLKKYQSEEKAREFVKKIYENVPVLDTGARGSTTTFAQRKMGDVLI
;
A
#
# COMPACT_ATOMS: atom_id res chain seq x y z
N TYR A 1 10.10 -10.12 3.60
CA TYR A 1 9.79 -11.53 3.33
C TYR A 1 11.05 -12.37 3.03
N GLN A 2 12.05 -11.88 2.32
CA GLN A 2 13.23 -12.68 1.95
C GLN A 2 13.92 -13.31 3.18
N GLU A 3 14.20 -12.52 4.22
CA GLU A 3 14.77 -13.01 5.48
C GLU A 3 13.83 -13.96 6.21
N TYR A 4 12.54 -13.60 6.27
CA TYR A 4 11.52 -14.42 6.90
C TYR A 4 11.39 -15.81 6.24
N ASN A 5 11.41 -15.86 4.92
CA ASN A 5 11.31 -17.14 4.20
C ASN A 5 12.47 -18.08 4.50
N GLY A 6 13.68 -17.55 4.69
CA GLY A 6 14.83 -18.36 5.11
C GLY A 6 14.61 -19.06 6.48
N VAL A 7 14.04 -18.31 7.42
CA VAL A 7 13.68 -18.83 8.75
C VAL A 7 12.54 -19.86 8.64
N PHE A 8 11.52 -19.55 7.82
CA PHE A 8 10.40 -20.46 7.62
C PHE A 8 10.81 -21.76 6.95
N ILE A 9 11.63 -21.75 5.91
CA ILE A 9 12.14 -22.96 5.23
C ILE A 9 12.83 -23.89 6.24
N LYS A 10 13.69 -23.32 7.11
CA LYS A 10 14.38 -24.10 8.17
C LYS A 10 13.37 -24.70 9.15
N HIS A 11 12.47 -23.89 9.69
CA HIS A 11 11.40 -24.33 10.60
C HIS A 11 10.54 -25.44 10.00
N TRP A 12 10.15 -25.28 8.72
CA TRP A 12 9.34 -26.29 8.04
C TRP A 12 10.05 -27.63 7.89
N LYS A 13 11.33 -27.59 7.51
CA LYS A 13 12.17 -28.78 7.44
C LYS A 13 12.30 -29.49 8.81
N GLU A 14 12.55 -28.73 9.88
CA GLU A 14 12.65 -29.27 11.24
C GLU A 14 11.33 -29.91 11.69
N LYS A 15 10.21 -29.26 11.39
CA LYS A 15 8.88 -29.71 11.79
C LYS A 15 8.36 -30.89 10.99
N THR A 16 8.64 -30.98 9.68
CA THR A 16 7.98 -31.93 8.78
C THR A 16 8.95 -32.93 8.11
N GLY A 17 10.24 -32.69 8.21
CA GLY A 17 11.27 -33.43 7.46
C GLY A 17 11.34 -33.09 5.95
N LYS A 18 10.43 -32.22 5.45
CA LYS A 18 10.32 -31.88 4.02
C LYS A 18 11.09 -30.61 3.68
N ASN A 19 11.77 -30.61 2.53
CA ASN A 19 12.34 -29.41 1.97
C ASN A 19 11.26 -28.68 1.12
N ILE A 20 11.24 -27.35 1.23
CA ILE A 20 10.43 -26.48 0.39
C ILE A 20 11.33 -25.42 -0.26
N ALA A 21 10.96 -24.96 -1.44
CA ALA A 21 11.52 -23.78 -2.09
C ALA A 21 10.44 -22.70 -2.16
N ILE A 22 10.81 -21.45 -1.92
CA ILE A 22 9.89 -20.31 -1.99
C ILE A 22 10.42 -19.31 -3.01
N THR A 23 9.67 -19.15 -4.09
CA THR A 23 9.90 -18.12 -5.09
C THR A 23 9.01 -16.91 -4.78
N GLN A 24 9.55 -15.69 -4.96
CA GLN A 24 8.84 -14.47 -4.63
C GLN A 24 8.74 -13.52 -5.82
N SER A 25 7.58 -12.90 -5.94
CA SER A 25 7.37 -11.73 -6.80
C SER A 25 6.88 -10.57 -5.93
N HIS A 26 7.45 -9.38 -6.10
CA HIS A 26 7.10 -8.19 -5.33
C HIS A 26 6.66 -7.05 -6.23
N GLY A 27 5.61 -6.34 -5.82
CA GLY A 27 5.07 -5.21 -6.56
C GLY A 27 3.97 -4.48 -5.79
N GLY A 28 3.39 -3.46 -6.39
CA GLY A 28 2.19 -2.84 -5.85
C GLY A 28 1.01 -3.83 -5.89
N SER A 29 0.12 -3.78 -4.86
CA SER A 29 -0.96 -4.76 -4.69
C SER A 29 -1.84 -4.92 -5.92
N GLY A 30 -2.28 -3.83 -6.55
CA GLY A 30 -3.09 -3.92 -7.76
C GLY A 30 -2.34 -4.54 -8.95
N LYS A 31 -1.03 -4.30 -9.06
CA LYS A 31 -0.20 -4.95 -10.08
C LYS A 31 -0.07 -6.44 -9.83
N GLN A 32 0.11 -6.85 -8.58
CA GLN A 32 0.21 -8.27 -8.20
C GLN A 32 -1.14 -8.99 -8.39
N ALA A 33 -2.24 -8.38 -7.97
CA ALA A 33 -3.58 -8.93 -8.22
C ALA A 33 -3.80 -9.15 -9.73
N ARG A 34 -3.47 -8.16 -10.54
CA ARG A 34 -3.60 -8.26 -12.00
C ARG A 34 -2.72 -9.36 -12.59
N ALA A 35 -1.50 -9.50 -12.12
CA ALA A 35 -0.60 -10.56 -12.59
C ALA A 35 -1.18 -11.96 -12.34
N VAL A 36 -1.81 -12.20 -11.18
CA VAL A 36 -2.48 -13.48 -10.89
C VAL A 36 -3.70 -13.68 -11.78
N ILE A 37 -4.52 -12.65 -11.99
CA ILE A 37 -5.67 -12.71 -12.92
C ILE A 37 -5.21 -13.01 -14.34
N ASP A 38 -4.07 -12.46 -14.76
CA ASP A 38 -3.48 -12.69 -16.10
C ASP A 38 -2.70 -14.01 -16.20
N GLY A 39 -2.72 -14.86 -15.15
CA GLY A 39 -2.20 -16.24 -15.19
C GLY A 39 -0.84 -16.45 -14.51
N LEU A 40 -0.36 -15.50 -13.68
CA LEU A 40 0.79 -15.77 -12.82
C LEU A 40 0.45 -16.91 -11.86
N ASP A 41 1.18 -18.00 -11.96
CA ASP A 41 1.07 -19.13 -11.05
C ASP A 41 1.61 -18.75 -9.66
N ALA A 42 0.72 -18.72 -8.66
CA ALA A 42 1.04 -18.31 -7.31
C ALA A 42 0.20 -19.09 -6.29
N ASP A 43 0.87 -19.76 -5.36
CA ASP A 43 0.22 -20.50 -4.26
C ASP A 43 -0.31 -19.56 -3.17
N VAL A 44 0.33 -18.39 -2.99
CA VAL A 44 -0.01 -17.43 -1.94
C VAL A 44 0.08 -16.01 -2.47
N VAL A 45 -0.96 -15.21 -2.22
CA VAL A 45 -0.95 -13.76 -2.45
C VAL A 45 -1.11 -13.03 -1.12
N THR A 46 -0.30 -11.97 -0.92
CA THR A 46 -0.39 -11.07 0.23
C THR A 46 -0.51 -9.64 -0.27
N LEU A 47 -1.70 -9.07 -0.18
CA LEU A 47 -2.05 -7.78 -0.75
C LEU A 47 -2.51 -6.81 0.35
N ALA A 48 -2.44 -5.51 0.09
CA ALA A 48 -2.72 -4.49 1.10
C ALA A 48 -4.23 -4.25 1.34
N LEU A 49 -5.10 -4.68 0.42
CA LEU A 49 -6.55 -4.49 0.52
C LEU A 49 -7.28 -5.81 0.28
N ALA A 50 -8.30 -6.07 1.08
CA ALA A 50 -9.23 -7.17 0.85
C ALA A 50 -9.85 -7.09 -0.56
N TYR A 51 -10.20 -5.89 -1.03
CA TYR A 51 -10.73 -5.66 -2.37
C TYR A 51 -9.87 -6.28 -3.49
N ASP A 52 -8.55 -6.25 -3.39
CA ASP A 52 -7.67 -6.85 -4.40
C ASP A 52 -7.76 -8.39 -4.37
N ILE A 53 -7.90 -8.99 -3.17
CA ILE A 53 -8.12 -10.43 -3.01
C ILE A 53 -9.51 -10.81 -3.56
N ASP A 54 -10.55 -10.03 -3.23
CA ASP A 54 -11.92 -10.25 -3.73
C ASP A 54 -11.97 -10.19 -5.27
N THR A 55 -11.19 -9.30 -5.88
CA THR A 55 -11.10 -9.20 -7.34
C THR A 55 -10.44 -10.46 -7.93
N VAL A 56 -9.35 -10.94 -7.34
CA VAL A 56 -8.71 -12.21 -7.77
C VAL A 56 -9.69 -13.37 -7.61
N ALA A 57 -10.36 -13.47 -6.45
CA ALA A 57 -11.36 -14.52 -6.20
C ALA A 57 -12.47 -14.52 -7.24
N LYS A 58 -13.02 -13.34 -7.55
CA LYS A 58 -14.10 -13.17 -8.52
C LYS A 58 -13.68 -13.54 -9.95
N ASP A 59 -12.51 -13.07 -10.38
CA ASP A 59 -12.08 -13.14 -11.78
C ASP A 59 -11.45 -14.50 -12.12
N THR A 60 -10.89 -15.21 -11.11
CA THR A 60 -10.21 -16.50 -11.35
C THR A 60 -10.94 -17.72 -10.76
N GLY A 61 -11.74 -17.51 -9.70
CA GLY A 61 -12.32 -18.62 -8.94
C GLY A 61 -11.30 -19.42 -8.11
N PHE A 62 -10.05 -19.02 -8.03
CA PHE A 62 -9.00 -19.73 -7.26
C PHE A 62 -9.09 -19.54 -5.75
N ILE A 63 -9.76 -18.49 -5.32
CA ILE A 63 -9.93 -18.11 -3.92
C ILE A 63 -11.42 -18.19 -3.56
N GLU A 64 -11.73 -18.83 -2.46
CA GLU A 64 -13.10 -18.94 -1.94
C GLU A 64 -13.64 -17.57 -1.52
N LYS A 65 -14.96 -17.37 -1.63
CA LYS A 65 -15.61 -16.12 -1.22
C LYS A 65 -15.35 -15.77 0.25
N GLU A 66 -15.35 -16.80 1.11
CA GLU A 66 -15.19 -16.66 2.55
C GLU A 66 -13.71 -16.73 3.00
N TRP A 67 -12.77 -16.43 2.12
CA TRP A 67 -11.32 -16.51 2.35
C TRP A 67 -10.86 -15.80 3.62
N GLN A 68 -11.56 -14.76 4.04
CA GLN A 68 -11.23 -14.02 5.27
C GLN A 68 -11.38 -14.87 6.52
N SER A 69 -12.27 -15.86 6.52
CA SER A 69 -12.50 -16.78 7.65
C SER A 69 -11.48 -17.92 7.74
N ASN A 70 -10.65 -18.12 6.72
CA ASN A 70 -9.72 -19.25 6.65
C ASN A 70 -8.56 -19.16 7.64
N LEU A 71 -8.16 -17.93 8.00
CA LEU A 71 -7.05 -17.69 8.93
C LEU A 71 -7.43 -16.65 10.00
N PRO A 72 -6.74 -16.62 11.14
CA PRO A 72 -6.97 -15.63 12.19
C PRO A 72 -6.89 -14.18 11.68
N ASN A 73 -7.56 -13.26 12.39
CA ASN A 73 -7.58 -11.83 12.09
C ASN A 73 -8.07 -11.52 10.67
N ASN A 74 -9.11 -12.20 10.20
CA ASN A 74 -9.64 -12.07 8.84
C ASN A 74 -8.57 -12.33 7.75
N SER A 75 -7.76 -13.36 7.96
CA SER A 75 -6.63 -13.72 7.09
C SER A 75 -5.61 -12.59 6.90
N SER A 76 -5.48 -11.71 7.92
CA SER A 76 -4.58 -10.56 7.90
C SER A 76 -3.33 -10.87 8.75
N PRO A 77 -2.15 -11.09 8.14
CA PRO A 77 -0.95 -11.47 8.89
C PRO A 77 -0.37 -10.33 9.73
N TYR A 78 -0.65 -9.08 9.36
CA TYR A 78 -0.24 -7.88 10.09
C TYR A 78 -1.08 -6.67 9.65
N THR A 79 -1.04 -5.61 10.44
CA THR A 79 -1.69 -4.32 10.16
C THR A 79 -0.66 -3.20 10.13
N SER A 80 -1.03 -2.08 9.51
CA SER A 80 -0.22 -0.87 9.45
C SER A 80 -1.12 0.37 9.58
N THR A 81 -0.52 1.55 9.58
CA THR A 81 -1.23 2.83 9.62
C THR A 81 -0.59 3.84 8.68
N ILE A 82 -1.33 4.89 8.34
CA ILE A 82 -0.82 5.99 7.53
C ILE A 82 -0.12 7.01 8.44
N LEU A 83 1.09 7.36 8.08
CA LEU A 83 1.91 8.34 8.79
C LEU A 83 2.55 9.31 7.79
N PHE A 84 2.84 10.53 8.26
CA PHE A 84 3.64 11.49 7.51
C PHE A 84 5.11 11.38 7.90
N LEU A 85 5.93 10.99 6.94
CA LEU A 85 7.38 11.05 7.10
C LEU A 85 7.89 12.37 6.51
N VAL A 86 8.36 13.25 7.37
CA VAL A 86 8.84 14.58 6.98
C VAL A 86 10.36 14.67 7.01
N ARG A 87 10.93 15.69 6.40
CA ARG A 87 12.37 15.96 6.47
C ARG A 87 12.80 16.24 7.92
N LYS A 88 14.05 15.94 8.23
CA LYS A 88 14.63 16.21 9.56
C LYS A 88 14.40 17.66 9.96
N GLY A 89 13.85 17.86 11.15
CA GLY A 89 13.49 19.19 11.67
C GLY A 89 12.20 19.77 11.13
N ASN A 90 11.50 19.05 10.24
CA ASN A 90 10.21 19.46 9.65
C ASN A 90 10.19 20.93 9.16
N PRO A 91 11.04 21.32 8.22
CA PRO A 91 11.22 22.72 7.81
C PRO A 91 9.95 23.37 7.23
N LYS A 92 9.01 22.55 6.74
CA LYS A 92 7.71 23.00 6.21
C LYS A 92 6.60 23.04 7.28
N GLY A 93 6.89 22.63 8.52
CA GLY A 93 5.92 22.63 9.61
C GLY A 93 4.71 21.73 9.36
N ILE A 94 4.88 20.63 8.66
CA ILE A 94 3.80 19.69 8.29
C ILE A 94 3.39 18.91 9.53
N LYS A 95 2.13 19.05 9.94
CA LYS A 95 1.56 18.38 11.12
C LYS A 95 0.26 17.65 10.83
N ASP A 96 -0.48 18.09 9.82
CA ASP A 96 -1.79 17.54 9.48
C ASP A 96 -2.02 17.56 7.96
N TRP A 97 -3.08 16.91 7.53
CA TRP A 97 -3.50 16.78 6.12
C TRP A 97 -3.63 18.14 5.42
N GLU A 98 -4.07 19.19 6.13
CA GLU A 98 -4.19 20.54 5.55
C GLU A 98 -2.85 21.15 5.14
N ASP A 99 -1.78 20.75 5.79
CA ASP A 99 -0.47 21.24 5.42
C ASP A 99 -0.02 20.73 4.06
N LEU A 100 -0.59 19.62 3.60
CA LEU A 100 -0.26 18.99 2.32
C LEU A 100 -0.81 19.76 1.11
N VAL A 101 -1.80 20.64 1.30
CA VAL A 101 -2.37 21.46 0.22
C VAL A 101 -1.77 22.87 0.16
N LYS A 102 -0.83 23.21 1.05
CA LYS A 102 -0.16 24.51 1.06
C LYS A 102 0.74 24.66 -0.16
N SER A 103 0.80 25.89 -0.69
CA SER A 103 1.72 26.23 -1.76
C SER A 103 3.18 25.98 -1.34
N GLY A 104 3.97 25.41 -2.25
CA GLY A 104 5.38 25.10 -2.02
C GLY A 104 5.64 23.88 -1.13
N VAL A 105 4.62 23.08 -0.80
CA VAL A 105 4.78 21.75 -0.20
C VAL A 105 4.79 20.72 -1.31
N SER A 106 5.78 19.84 -1.30
CA SER A 106 5.92 18.74 -2.25
C SER A 106 5.65 17.41 -1.55
N VAL A 107 4.61 16.70 -2.00
CA VAL A 107 4.13 15.45 -1.41
C VAL A 107 4.60 14.27 -2.25
N ILE A 108 5.17 13.26 -1.62
CA ILE A 108 5.49 11.99 -2.25
C ILE A 108 4.49 10.93 -1.78
N THR A 109 3.82 10.31 -2.73
CA THR A 109 2.90 9.19 -2.50
C THR A 109 2.90 8.30 -3.74
N PRO A 110 2.73 6.99 -3.60
CA PRO A 110 2.66 6.12 -4.78
C PRO A 110 1.33 6.28 -5.52
N ASN A 111 1.27 5.69 -6.71
CA ASN A 111 0.09 5.74 -7.57
C ASN A 111 -1.03 4.84 -7.03
N PRO A 112 -2.24 5.34 -6.72
CA PRO A 112 -3.35 4.53 -6.21
C PRO A 112 -3.90 3.52 -7.24
N LYS A 113 -3.58 3.68 -8.52
CA LYS A 113 -3.96 2.68 -9.55
C LYS A 113 -3.14 1.39 -9.45
N THR A 114 -1.93 1.45 -8.89
CA THR A 114 -1.01 0.30 -8.84
C THR A 114 -0.64 -0.12 -7.42
N SER A 115 -0.70 0.79 -6.47
CA SER A 115 -0.29 0.59 -5.07
C SER A 115 -1.48 0.51 -4.13
N GLY A 116 -1.59 -0.59 -3.39
CA GLY A 116 -2.59 -0.71 -2.32
C GLY A 116 -2.37 0.27 -1.18
N GLY A 117 -1.11 0.53 -0.80
CA GLY A 117 -0.77 1.56 0.19
C GLY A 117 -1.27 2.95 -0.24
N ALA A 118 -1.08 3.31 -1.51
CA ALA A 118 -1.58 4.58 -2.03
C ALA A 118 -3.11 4.70 -2.02
N ARG A 119 -3.84 3.59 -2.17
CA ARG A 119 -5.30 3.61 -2.01
C ARG A 119 -5.69 3.91 -0.57
N TRP A 120 -4.97 3.39 0.41
CA TRP A 120 -5.17 3.76 1.80
C TRP A 120 -4.83 5.24 2.06
N ASN A 121 -3.75 5.77 1.48
CA ASN A 121 -3.42 7.19 1.56
C ASN A 121 -4.55 8.06 0.98
N TYR A 122 -5.07 7.67 -0.20
CA TYR A 122 -6.20 8.35 -0.83
C TYR A 122 -7.46 8.32 0.05
N LEU A 123 -7.81 7.14 0.58
CA LEU A 123 -9.00 6.97 1.43
C LEU A 123 -8.86 7.74 2.75
N ALA A 124 -7.64 7.81 3.33
CA ALA A 124 -7.39 8.59 4.54
C ALA A 124 -7.54 10.09 4.28
N ALA A 125 -6.98 10.60 3.17
CA ALA A 125 -7.17 11.98 2.75
C ALA A 125 -8.64 12.32 2.47
N TRP A 126 -9.34 11.41 1.79
CA TRP A 126 -10.77 11.53 1.52
C TRP A 126 -11.59 11.57 2.82
N GLY A 127 -11.36 10.62 3.72
CA GLY A 127 -12.04 10.55 5.01
C GLY A 127 -11.80 11.80 5.87
N TYR A 128 -10.57 12.33 5.86
CA TYR A 128 -10.25 13.60 6.50
C TYR A 128 -11.08 14.75 5.90
N GLY A 129 -11.11 14.84 4.56
CA GLY A 129 -11.88 15.87 3.86
C GLY A 129 -13.38 15.79 4.16
N LEU A 130 -13.96 14.58 4.14
CA LEU A 130 -15.37 14.37 4.49
C LEU A 130 -15.67 14.81 5.92
N LYS A 131 -14.85 14.38 6.87
CA LYS A 131 -15.03 14.74 8.29
C LYS A 131 -14.94 16.25 8.52
N LYS A 132 -14.02 16.90 7.83
CA LYS A 132 -13.78 18.33 8.01
C LYS A 132 -14.78 19.21 7.30
N TYR A 133 -15.06 18.93 6.06
CA TYR A 133 -15.88 19.80 5.21
C TYR A 133 -17.36 19.39 5.13
N GLN A 134 -17.68 18.18 5.60
CA GLN A 134 -19.03 17.60 5.56
C GLN A 134 -19.69 17.70 4.15
N SER A 135 -18.86 17.58 3.11
CA SER A 135 -19.23 17.71 1.70
C SER A 135 -18.30 16.84 0.84
N GLU A 136 -18.88 15.97 0.03
CA GLU A 136 -18.12 15.14 -0.92
C GLU A 136 -17.40 15.98 -1.96
N GLU A 137 -18.04 17.04 -2.45
CA GLU A 137 -17.44 17.95 -3.42
C GLU A 137 -16.17 18.61 -2.85
N LYS A 138 -16.27 19.17 -1.65
CA LYS A 138 -15.11 19.78 -0.96
C LYS A 138 -14.04 18.76 -0.60
N ALA A 139 -14.42 17.54 -0.22
CA ALA A 139 -13.46 16.46 0.02
C ALA A 139 -12.71 16.09 -1.27
N ARG A 140 -13.42 16.04 -2.42
CA ARG A 140 -12.83 15.79 -3.73
C ARG A 140 -11.83 16.89 -4.12
N GLU A 141 -12.22 18.14 -3.95
CA GLU A 141 -11.32 19.27 -4.21
C GLU A 141 -10.08 19.24 -3.29
N PHE A 142 -10.26 18.88 -2.03
CA PHE A 142 -9.18 18.75 -1.08
C PHE A 142 -8.18 17.67 -1.51
N VAL A 143 -8.66 16.48 -1.84
CA VAL A 143 -7.80 15.39 -2.34
C VAL A 143 -7.12 15.80 -3.65
N LYS A 144 -7.84 16.45 -4.57
CA LYS A 144 -7.26 16.97 -5.81
C LYS A 144 -6.07 17.89 -5.53
N LYS A 145 -6.22 18.85 -4.59
CA LYS A 145 -5.13 19.77 -4.19
C LYS A 145 -3.91 19.05 -3.61
N ILE A 146 -4.11 17.97 -2.84
CA ILE A 146 -2.98 17.15 -2.39
C ILE A 146 -2.23 16.57 -3.59
N TYR A 147 -2.96 15.99 -4.57
CA TYR A 147 -2.34 15.39 -5.75
C TYR A 147 -1.71 16.42 -6.71
N GLU A 148 -2.18 17.67 -6.73
CA GLU A 148 -1.51 18.77 -7.45
C GLU A 148 -0.12 19.07 -6.87
N ASN A 149 0.11 18.76 -5.60
CA ASN A 149 1.41 18.88 -4.94
C ASN A 149 2.29 17.63 -5.06
N VAL A 150 1.86 16.60 -5.82
CA VAL A 150 2.59 15.35 -6.02
C VAL A 150 3.36 15.39 -7.34
N PRO A 151 4.69 15.59 -7.33
CA PRO A 151 5.48 15.70 -8.56
C PRO A 151 5.73 14.34 -9.24
N VAL A 152 5.67 13.24 -8.50
CA VAL A 152 5.97 11.88 -8.98
C VAL A 152 5.03 10.87 -8.35
N LEU A 153 4.45 10.01 -9.17
CA LEU A 153 3.62 8.87 -8.75
C LEU A 153 4.37 7.57 -9.02
N ASP A 154 5.12 7.10 -8.03
CA ASP A 154 5.80 5.80 -8.10
C ASP A 154 4.80 4.64 -8.15
N THR A 155 5.19 3.51 -8.71
CA THR A 155 4.32 2.34 -8.87
C THR A 155 3.94 1.66 -7.54
N GLY A 156 4.69 1.91 -6.46
CA GLY A 156 4.46 1.31 -5.14
C GLY A 156 5.23 2.03 -4.04
N ALA A 157 4.91 1.71 -2.79
CA ALA A 157 5.46 2.34 -1.60
C ALA A 157 7.00 2.34 -1.53
N ARG A 158 7.65 1.24 -1.97
CA ARG A 158 9.11 1.17 -2.00
C ARG A 158 9.72 2.19 -2.97
N GLY A 159 9.09 2.40 -4.13
CA GLY A 159 9.49 3.44 -5.08
C GLY A 159 9.42 4.83 -4.46
N SER A 160 8.30 5.15 -3.81
CA SER A 160 8.12 6.43 -3.12
C SER A 160 9.11 6.62 -1.98
N THR A 161 9.40 5.57 -1.21
CA THR A 161 10.45 5.62 -0.18
C THR A 161 11.83 5.91 -0.80
N THR A 162 12.16 5.29 -1.93
CA THR A 162 13.41 5.56 -2.66
C THR A 162 13.45 7.00 -3.17
N THR A 163 12.36 7.48 -3.77
CA THR A 163 12.22 8.85 -4.27
C THR A 163 12.39 9.87 -3.12
N PHE A 164 11.75 9.62 -2.00
CA PHE A 164 11.87 10.50 -0.83
C PHE A 164 13.25 10.38 -0.17
N ALA A 165 13.65 9.20 0.29
CA ALA A 165 14.84 9.04 1.14
C ALA A 165 16.16 9.13 0.37
N GLN A 166 16.27 8.46 -0.79
CA GLN A 166 17.53 8.37 -1.53
C GLN A 166 17.68 9.51 -2.55
N ARG A 167 16.62 9.80 -3.33
CA ARG A 167 16.64 10.88 -4.31
C ARG A 167 16.41 12.25 -3.68
N LYS A 168 16.06 12.30 -2.40
CA LYS A 168 15.82 13.53 -1.63
C LYS A 168 14.73 14.44 -2.22
N MET A 169 13.75 13.88 -2.91
CA MET A 169 12.61 14.61 -3.47
C MET A 169 11.48 14.72 -2.46
N GLY A 170 10.72 15.82 -2.53
CA GLY A 170 9.55 16.09 -1.70
C GLY A 170 9.87 16.53 -0.26
N ASP A 171 8.89 17.09 0.39
CA ASP A 171 8.94 17.59 1.77
C ASP A 171 8.34 16.57 2.75
N VAL A 172 7.36 15.80 2.27
CA VAL A 172 6.65 14.75 3.03
C VAL A 172 6.41 13.53 2.17
N LEU A 173 6.53 12.35 2.77
CA LEU A 173 6.11 11.07 2.22
C LEU A 173 4.90 10.56 3.03
N ILE A 174 3.87 10.11 2.31
CA ILE A 174 2.69 9.45 2.86
C ILE A 174 2.75 7.97 2.54
#